data_a09fe2920b49eee54feba42ab85ad747
#
_entry.id   a09fe2920b49eee54feba42ab85ad747
#
_cell.length_a   1.000
_cell.length_b   1.000
_cell.length_c   1.000
_cell.angle_alpha   90.00
_cell.angle_beta   90.00
_cell.angle_gamma   90.00
#
_symmetry.space_group_name_H-M   'P 1'
#
loop_
_entity.id
_entity.type
_entity.pdbx_description
1 polymer ?
#
loop_
_entity_poly.entity_id
_entity_poly.type
_entity_poly.pdbx_seq_one_letter_code
_entity_poly.pdbx_strand_id
1 'polypeptide(L)'
;MKGIANPIGLKCGPSTDPDELLKLVETLNPTNSFGRLTLIARMGASQVREKLSPLVKAIKKSGLAVGWCCDPMHGNTIKASNGYKTRKVDDIMEEVKGFFEVHFDNSTIPGGVHFEMTGQNVTECVGGIYNVNEDNLSDRYHTHCDPRLNANQSLELAFLLAELLVLSLIHISEPTRPSQ
;
A
#
# COMPACT_ATOMS: atom_id res chain seq x y z
N MET A 1 -16.68 -16.55 -0.06
CA MET A 1 -16.82 -15.07 0.01
C MET A 1 -17.94 -14.51 -0.87
N LYS A 2 -18.36 -15.20 -1.92
CA LYS A 2 -19.41 -14.79 -2.89
C LYS A 2 -20.77 -14.45 -2.26
N GLY A 3 -21.11 -14.84 -1.07
CA GLY A 3 -22.40 -14.55 -0.43
C GLY A 3 -22.32 -13.55 0.74
N ILE A 4 -21.16 -12.97 0.98
CA ILE A 4 -20.99 -12.01 2.08
C ILE A 4 -21.50 -10.65 1.62
N ALA A 5 -22.39 -10.02 2.42
CA ALA A 5 -22.95 -8.70 2.11
C ALA A 5 -21.97 -7.55 2.41
N ASN A 6 -21.06 -7.74 3.36
CA ASN A 6 -20.07 -6.72 3.75
C ASN A 6 -19.08 -6.40 2.63
N PRO A 7 -18.50 -5.20 2.60
CA PRO A 7 -17.34 -4.90 1.76
C PRO A 7 -16.20 -5.89 1.97
N ILE A 8 -15.47 -6.19 0.91
CA ILE A 8 -14.39 -7.19 0.89
C ILE A 8 -13.07 -6.52 0.52
N GLY A 9 -12.00 -6.88 1.24
CA GLY A 9 -10.63 -6.59 0.84
C GLY A 9 -9.97 -7.81 0.21
N LEU A 10 -9.32 -7.65 -0.94
CA LEU A 10 -8.54 -8.68 -1.63
C LEU A 10 -7.08 -8.25 -1.71
N LYS A 11 -6.18 -9.00 -1.08
CA LYS A 11 -4.74 -8.70 -1.15
C LYS A 11 -4.14 -9.17 -2.48
N CYS A 12 -3.39 -8.26 -3.12
CA CYS A 12 -2.68 -8.47 -4.37
C CYS A 12 -1.17 -8.35 -4.12
N GLY A 13 -0.42 -9.38 -4.46
CA GLY A 13 1.04 -9.41 -4.33
C GLY A 13 1.75 -9.43 -5.69
N PRO A 14 3.11 -9.50 -5.70
CA PRO A 14 3.90 -9.45 -6.94
C PRO A 14 3.63 -10.58 -7.95
N SER A 15 3.08 -11.70 -7.48
CA SER A 15 2.71 -12.85 -8.30
C SER A 15 1.27 -12.83 -8.81
N THR A 16 0.51 -11.78 -8.51
CA THR A 16 -0.89 -11.67 -8.97
C THR A 16 -0.93 -11.49 -10.49
N ASP A 17 -1.64 -12.39 -11.16
CA ASP A 17 -1.88 -12.32 -12.60
C ASP A 17 -3.06 -11.40 -12.90
N PRO A 18 -2.96 -10.48 -13.90
CA PRO A 18 -4.03 -9.56 -14.24
C PRO A 18 -5.33 -10.24 -14.68
N ASP A 19 -5.28 -11.31 -15.48
CA ASP A 19 -6.47 -11.99 -15.99
C ASP A 19 -7.17 -12.78 -14.88
N GLU A 20 -6.41 -13.39 -13.96
CA GLU A 20 -6.96 -14.03 -12.79
C GLU A 20 -7.59 -13.00 -11.85
N LEU A 21 -6.96 -11.84 -11.68
CA LEU A 21 -7.52 -10.76 -10.87
C LEU A 21 -8.87 -10.28 -11.40
N LEU A 22 -9.02 -10.10 -12.73
CA LEU A 22 -10.29 -9.72 -13.33
C LEU A 22 -11.40 -10.73 -13.01
N LYS A 23 -11.14 -12.03 -13.18
CA LYS A 23 -12.08 -13.10 -12.84
C LYS A 23 -12.49 -13.10 -11.37
N LEU A 24 -11.54 -12.85 -10.47
CA LEU A 24 -11.81 -12.73 -9.03
C LEU A 24 -12.69 -11.52 -8.73
N VAL A 25 -12.41 -10.37 -9.34
CA VAL A 25 -13.21 -9.14 -9.16
C VAL A 25 -14.64 -9.36 -9.63
N GLU A 26 -14.85 -9.91 -10.83
CA GLU A 26 -16.19 -10.25 -11.35
C GLU A 26 -16.94 -11.22 -10.44
N THR A 27 -16.23 -12.20 -9.88
CA THR A 27 -16.82 -13.20 -8.97
C THR A 27 -17.23 -12.58 -7.63
N LEU A 28 -16.43 -11.66 -7.08
CA LEU A 28 -16.65 -11.06 -5.76
C LEU A 28 -17.54 -9.82 -5.79
N ASN A 29 -17.61 -9.16 -6.95
CA ASN A 29 -18.46 -7.99 -7.21
C ASN A 29 -19.28 -8.15 -8.51
N PRO A 30 -20.17 -9.16 -8.59
CA PRO A 30 -20.88 -9.49 -9.84
C PRO A 30 -21.83 -8.39 -10.30
N THR A 31 -22.24 -7.50 -9.42
CA THR A 31 -23.11 -6.35 -9.74
C THR A 31 -22.32 -5.09 -10.07
N ASN A 32 -21.00 -5.16 -10.08
CA ASN A 32 -20.08 -4.04 -10.29
C ASN A 32 -20.41 -2.81 -9.42
N SER A 33 -20.73 -3.06 -8.14
CA SER A 33 -21.15 -2.03 -7.19
C SER A 33 -19.94 -1.30 -6.61
N PHE A 34 -19.99 0.04 -6.56
CA PHE A 34 -18.97 0.85 -5.88
C PHE A 34 -18.91 0.55 -4.38
N GLY A 35 -17.69 0.57 -3.81
CA GLY A 35 -17.47 0.30 -2.38
C GLY A 35 -17.56 -1.17 -1.97
N ARG A 36 -17.88 -2.07 -2.90
CA ARG A 36 -18.01 -3.51 -2.62
C ARG A 36 -16.65 -4.20 -2.44
N LEU A 37 -15.67 -3.86 -3.26
CA LEU A 37 -14.37 -4.54 -3.31
C LEU A 37 -13.23 -3.54 -3.28
N THR A 38 -12.28 -3.76 -2.36
CA THR A 38 -11.01 -3.04 -2.29
C THR A 38 -9.86 -3.98 -2.60
N LEU A 39 -9.05 -3.65 -3.61
CA LEU A 39 -7.79 -4.32 -3.92
C LEU A 39 -6.69 -3.72 -3.06
N ILE A 40 -6.03 -4.56 -2.27
CA ILE A 40 -5.00 -4.15 -1.32
C ILE A 40 -3.65 -4.59 -1.87
N ALA A 41 -2.92 -3.65 -2.48
CA ALA A 41 -1.60 -3.89 -3.05
C ALA A 41 -0.54 -4.05 -1.96
N ARG A 42 0.24 -5.14 -2.03
CA ARG A 42 1.39 -5.43 -1.15
C ARG A 42 2.54 -5.98 -1.98
N MET A 43 3.23 -5.11 -2.68
CA MET A 43 4.21 -5.50 -3.71
C MET A 43 5.64 -5.57 -3.20
N GLY A 44 5.97 -4.82 -2.15
CA GLY A 44 7.33 -4.52 -1.73
C GLY A 44 7.92 -3.35 -2.51
N ALA A 45 8.78 -2.57 -1.85
CA ALA A 45 9.35 -1.34 -2.37
C ALA A 45 10.02 -1.49 -3.75
N SER A 46 10.77 -2.57 -3.94
CA SER A 46 11.53 -2.81 -5.16
C SER A 46 10.67 -3.23 -6.37
N GLN A 47 9.43 -3.68 -6.14
CA GLN A 47 8.59 -4.27 -7.20
C GLN A 47 7.30 -3.50 -7.47
N VAL A 48 6.93 -2.56 -6.62
CA VAL A 48 5.61 -1.90 -6.68
C VAL A 48 5.32 -1.29 -8.05
N ARG A 49 6.25 -0.56 -8.64
CA ARG A 49 6.05 0.12 -9.93
C ARG A 49 5.86 -0.87 -11.07
N GLU A 50 6.69 -1.90 -11.11
CA GLU A 50 6.65 -2.93 -12.16
C GLU A 50 5.41 -3.83 -12.04
N LYS A 51 5.10 -4.30 -10.83
CA LYS A 51 4.09 -5.34 -10.63
C LYS A 51 2.66 -4.79 -10.45
N LEU A 52 2.53 -3.56 -9.92
CA LEU A 52 1.21 -2.95 -9.72
C LEU A 52 0.63 -2.38 -11.04
N SER A 53 1.48 -1.77 -11.89
CA SER A 53 1.03 -1.09 -13.11
C SER A 53 0.19 -1.98 -14.04
N PRO A 54 0.54 -3.24 -14.33
CA PRO A 54 -0.30 -4.13 -15.14
C PRO A 54 -1.69 -4.38 -14.54
N LEU A 55 -1.78 -4.53 -13.22
CA LEU A 55 -3.05 -4.77 -12.52
C LEU A 55 -3.97 -3.55 -12.60
N VAL A 56 -3.42 -2.36 -12.35
CA VAL A 56 -4.16 -1.10 -12.44
C VAL A 56 -4.67 -0.88 -13.87
N LYS A 57 -3.83 -1.13 -14.89
CA LYS A 57 -4.22 -1.03 -16.31
C LYS A 57 -5.34 -2.00 -16.67
N ALA A 58 -5.26 -3.25 -16.24
CA ALA A 58 -6.27 -4.27 -16.50
C ALA A 58 -7.63 -3.89 -15.91
N ILE A 59 -7.66 -3.49 -14.65
CA ILE A 59 -8.88 -3.03 -13.95
C ILE A 59 -9.44 -1.78 -14.63
N LYS A 60 -8.61 -0.78 -14.93
CA LYS A 60 -9.05 0.44 -15.62
C LYS A 60 -9.70 0.11 -16.98
N LYS A 61 -9.07 -0.76 -17.76
CA LYS A 61 -9.56 -1.17 -19.08
C LYS A 61 -10.88 -1.93 -19.01
N SER A 62 -11.08 -2.74 -17.98
CA SER A 62 -12.29 -3.55 -17.80
C SER A 62 -13.51 -2.74 -17.35
N GLY A 63 -13.32 -1.54 -16.76
CA GLY A 63 -14.41 -0.76 -16.18
C GLY A 63 -14.97 -1.34 -14.87
N LEU A 64 -14.26 -2.27 -14.25
CA LEU A 64 -14.67 -2.87 -12.97
C LEU A 64 -14.50 -1.90 -11.80
N ALA A 65 -15.55 -1.79 -10.98
CA ALA A 65 -15.59 -0.91 -9.84
C ALA A 65 -14.84 -1.53 -8.65
N VAL A 66 -13.66 -0.99 -8.35
CA VAL A 66 -12.85 -1.37 -7.19
C VAL A 66 -12.27 -0.12 -6.51
N GLY A 67 -12.06 -0.21 -5.19
CA GLY A 67 -11.15 0.68 -4.48
C GLY A 67 -9.73 0.13 -4.50
N TRP A 68 -8.72 1.02 -4.41
CA TRP A 68 -7.33 0.63 -4.26
C TRP A 68 -6.78 1.07 -2.91
N CYS A 69 -6.02 0.20 -2.25
CA CYS A 69 -5.33 0.49 -1.00
C CYS A 69 -3.91 -0.05 -1.05
N CYS A 70 -2.93 0.70 -0.54
CA CYS A 70 -1.55 0.22 -0.38
C CYS A 70 -1.37 -0.40 1.00
N ASP A 71 -0.83 -1.61 1.06
CA ASP A 71 -0.30 -2.24 2.27
C ASP A 71 1.22 -2.36 2.15
N PRO A 72 1.99 -1.33 2.51
CA PRO A 72 3.44 -1.33 2.37
C PRO A 72 4.13 -2.06 3.52
N MET A 73 3.34 -2.65 4.43
CA MET A 73 3.89 -3.34 5.60
C MET A 73 4.29 -4.77 5.28
N HIS A 74 3.35 -5.56 4.70
CA HIS A 74 3.52 -7.01 4.54
C HIS A 74 4.42 -7.40 3.37
N GLY A 75 4.65 -6.51 2.39
CA GLY A 75 5.61 -6.71 1.30
C GLY A 75 7.07 -6.42 1.69
N ASN A 76 7.29 -5.68 2.78
CA ASN A 76 8.60 -5.21 3.23
C ASN A 76 9.06 -5.84 4.57
N THR A 77 8.41 -6.91 4.99
CA THR A 77 8.83 -7.62 6.21
C THR A 77 10.08 -8.46 5.94
N ILE A 78 11.13 -8.23 6.72
CA ILE A 78 12.41 -8.93 6.64
C ILE A 78 12.79 -9.52 8.01
N LYS A 79 13.80 -10.39 7.99
CA LYS A 79 14.42 -10.91 9.22
C LYS A 79 15.78 -10.24 9.37
N ALA A 80 15.97 -9.53 10.49
CA ALA A 80 17.24 -8.90 10.85
C ALA A 80 18.33 -9.94 11.18
N SER A 81 19.58 -9.53 11.19
CA SER A 81 20.73 -10.37 11.52
C SER A 81 20.65 -11.01 12.91
N ASN A 82 20.03 -10.32 13.86
CA ASN A 82 19.78 -10.79 15.23
C ASN A 82 18.54 -11.70 15.37
N GLY A 83 17.86 -12.01 14.25
CA GLY A 83 16.72 -12.93 14.20
C GLY A 83 15.34 -12.29 14.39
N TYR A 84 15.27 -11.01 14.76
CA TYR A 84 13.99 -10.31 14.88
C TYR A 84 13.35 -10.07 13.50
N LYS A 85 12.03 -10.18 13.44
CA LYS A 85 11.25 -9.74 12.30
C LYS A 85 11.19 -8.21 12.34
N THR A 86 11.48 -7.54 11.22
CA THR A 86 11.46 -6.08 11.16
C THR A 86 11.04 -5.58 9.79
N ARG A 87 10.93 -4.27 9.64
CA ARG A 87 10.68 -3.55 8.38
C ARG A 87 11.55 -2.32 8.36
N LYS A 88 12.05 -1.94 7.18
CA LYS A 88 12.73 -0.66 7.01
C LYS A 88 11.70 0.42 6.71
N VAL A 89 11.73 1.51 7.46
CA VAL A 89 10.83 2.66 7.25
C VAL A 89 10.98 3.21 5.84
N ASP A 90 12.21 3.28 5.33
CA ASP A 90 12.50 3.75 3.96
C ASP A 90 11.81 2.88 2.89
N ASP A 91 11.82 1.55 3.06
CA ASP A 91 11.15 0.63 2.12
C ASP A 91 9.62 0.81 2.18
N ILE A 92 9.06 1.03 3.38
CA ILE A 92 7.64 1.34 3.55
C ILE A 92 7.28 2.63 2.82
N MET A 93 8.07 3.70 3.03
CA MET A 93 7.87 5.00 2.37
C MET A 93 8.00 4.89 0.84
N GLU A 94 8.96 4.10 0.36
CA GLU A 94 9.22 3.91 -1.06
C GLU A 94 8.08 3.13 -1.75
N GLU A 95 7.51 2.10 -1.10
CA GLU A 95 6.33 1.41 -1.65
C GLU A 95 5.10 2.32 -1.72
N VAL A 96 4.90 3.17 -0.71
CA VAL A 96 3.82 4.17 -0.74
C VAL A 96 4.01 5.14 -1.91
N LYS A 97 5.20 5.71 -2.10
CA LYS A 97 5.50 6.58 -3.25
C LYS A 97 5.22 5.88 -4.57
N GLY A 98 5.75 4.68 -4.75
CA GLY A 98 5.55 3.90 -5.97
C GLY A 98 4.08 3.56 -6.24
N PHE A 99 3.28 3.30 -5.20
CA PHE A 99 1.85 3.10 -5.32
C PHE A 99 1.14 4.35 -5.87
N PHE A 100 1.43 5.53 -5.32
CA PHE A 100 0.86 6.79 -5.79
C PHE A 100 1.30 7.10 -7.22
N GLU A 101 2.58 6.95 -7.56
CA GLU A 101 3.12 7.15 -8.90
C GLU A 101 2.43 6.27 -9.94
N VAL A 102 2.25 4.97 -9.66
CA VAL A 102 1.54 4.06 -10.58
C VAL A 102 0.10 4.51 -10.82
N HIS A 103 -0.61 4.93 -9.78
CA HIS A 103 -1.97 5.43 -9.95
C HIS A 103 -2.02 6.73 -10.73
N PHE A 104 -1.06 7.60 -10.48
CA PHE A 104 -0.88 8.84 -11.20
C PHE A 104 -0.64 8.62 -12.69
N ASP A 105 0.37 7.83 -13.06
CA ASP A 105 0.73 7.51 -14.44
C ASP A 105 -0.41 6.86 -15.22
N ASN A 106 -1.29 6.15 -14.51
CA ASN A 106 -2.44 5.50 -15.11
C ASN A 106 -3.73 6.32 -15.02
N SER A 107 -3.70 7.56 -14.49
CA SER A 107 -4.89 8.40 -14.28
C SER A 107 -6.00 7.63 -13.54
N THR A 108 -5.63 7.02 -12.41
CA THR A 108 -6.51 6.32 -11.48
C THR A 108 -6.35 6.90 -10.07
N ILE A 109 -7.26 6.59 -9.16
CA ILE A 109 -7.29 7.20 -7.84
C ILE A 109 -6.65 6.24 -6.82
N PRO A 110 -5.58 6.66 -6.10
CA PRO A 110 -5.07 5.94 -4.94
C PRO A 110 -6.07 6.12 -3.78
N GLY A 111 -6.77 5.06 -3.39
CA GLY A 111 -7.90 5.16 -2.46
C GLY A 111 -7.50 5.22 -0.99
N GLY A 112 -6.28 4.75 -0.63
CA GLY A 112 -5.83 4.77 0.75
C GLY A 112 -4.61 3.90 1.03
N VAL A 113 -4.24 3.85 2.31
CA VAL A 113 -3.10 3.09 2.83
C VAL A 113 -3.51 2.30 4.07
N HIS A 114 -2.84 1.18 4.30
CA HIS A 114 -3.04 0.30 5.44
C HIS A 114 -1.72 0.13 6.19
N PHE A 115 -1.63 0.67 7.41
CA PHE A 115 -0.44 0.62 8.25
C PHE A 115 -0.67 -0.16 9.54
N GLU A 116 0.39 -0.80 10.03
CA GLU A 116 0.48 -1.34 11.37
C GLU A 116 1.33 -0.40 12.22
N MET A 117 0.69 0.32 13.14
CA MET A 117 1.33 1.35 13.96
C MET A 117 0.87 1.30 15.42
N THR A 118 1.65 1.93 16.29
CA THR A 118 1.30 2.12 17.70
C THR A 118 1.75 3.50 18.17
N GLY A 119 1.00 4.09 19.09
CA GLY A 119 1.40 5.33 19.77
C GLY A 119 2.54 5.15 20.77
N GLN A 120 3.00 3.91 21.01
CA GLN A 120 4.10 3.62 21.90
C GLN A 120 5.45 3.83 21.20
N ASN A 121 6.49 4.11 22.00
CA ASN A 121 7.85 4.26 21.51
C ASN A 121 8.54 2.89 21.38
N VAL A 122 8.02 2.01 20.52
CA VAL A 122 8.61 0.70 20.23
C VAL A 122 9.79 0.81 19.28
N THR A 123 10.65 -0.21 19.27
CA THR A 123 11.80 -0.36 18.36
C THR A 123 11.63 -1.57 17.43
N GLU A 124 10.46 -1.70 16.79
CA GLU A 124 10.10 -2.87 15.99
C GLU A 124 10.46 -2.72 14.51
N CYS A 125 10.51 -1.47 14.00
CA CYS A 125 10.90 -1.14 12.63
C CYS A 125 12.21 -0.34 12.61
N VAL A 126 13.10 -0.67 11.68
CA VAL A 126 14.41 -0.02 11.49
C VAL A 126 14.25 1.28 10.70
N GLY A 127 14.98 2.32 11.09
CA GLY A 127 15.00 3.63 10.44
C GLY A 127 14.12 4.68 11.14
N GLY A 128 13.74 5.69 10.37
CA GLY A 128 13.04 6.88 10.87
C GLY A 128 13.97 7.91 11.50
N ILE A 129 13.44 9.07 11.87
CA ILE A 129 14.20 10.24 12.33
C ILE A 129 15.10 9.94 13.55
N TYR A 130 14.69 9.02 14.42
CA TYR A 130 15.50 8.59 15.57
C TYR A 130 16.43 7.42 15.27
N ASN A 131 16.53 7.02 14.01
CA ASN A 131 17.46 6.03 13.49
C ASN A 131 17.52 4.73 14.30
N VAL A 132 16.37 4.08 14.50
CA VAL A 132 16.32 2.73 15.08
C VAL A 132 17.13 1.81 14.17
N ASN A 133 18.13 1.12 14.72
CA ASN A 133 18.96 0.16 13.99
C ASN A 133 18.68 -1.28 14.45
N GLU A 134 19.31 -2.28 13.81
CA GLU A 134 19.07 -3.69 14.15
C GLU A 134 19.47 -4.04 15.59
N ASP A 135 20.51 -3.38 16.14
CA ASP A 135 20.98 -3.63 17.50
C ASP A 135 19.97 -3.15 18.56
N ASN A 136 19.18 -2.11 18.22
CA ASN A 136 18.17 -1.55 19.10
C ASN A 136 16.82 -2.31 19.07
N LEU A 137 16.61 -3.24 18.13
CA LEU A 137 15.31 -3.91 17.99
C LEU A 137 14.85 -4.58 19.29
N SER A 138 15.77 -5.17 20.06
CA SER A 138 15.45 -5.86 21.32
C SER A 138 15.03 -4.93 22.46
N ASP A 139 15.32 -3.62 22.39
CA ASP A 139 15.13 -2.68 23.50
C ASP A 139 13.65 -2.55 23.89
N ARG A 140 12.78 -2.44 22.88
CA ARG A 140 11.31 -2.28 23.05
C ARG A 140 10.55 -3.01 21.95
N TYR A 141 10.82 -4.28 21.76
CA TYR A 141 10.13 -5.14 20.83
C TYR A 141 8.93 -5.79 21.51
N HIS A 142 7.75 -5.20 21.40
CA HIS A 142 6.57 -5.58 22.17
C HIS A 142 5.51 -6.33 21.36
N THR A 143 5.66 -6.41 20.03
CA THR A 143 4.69 -7.13 19.21
C THR A 143 4.74 -8.63 19.42
N HIS A 144 3.57 -9.28 19.42
CA HIS A 144 3.44 -10.73 19.40
C HIS A 144 3.24 -11.29 17.98
N CYS A 145 3.14 -10.45 16.96
CA CYS A 145 2.87 -10.84 15.59
C CYS A 145 3.83 -10.16 14.62
N ASP A 146 3.44 -9.00 14.09
CA ASP A 146 4.19 -8.27 13.07
C ASP A 146 4.74 -6.94 13.62
N PRO A 147 5.95 -6.51 13.18
CA PRO A 147 6.56 -5.27 13.65
C PRO A 147 5.73 -4.05 13.25
N ARG A 148 5.55 -3.13 14.20
CA ARG A 148 4.74 -1.92 14.06
C ARG A 148 5.62 -0.68 13.98
N LEU A 149 5.15 0.33 13.27
CA LEU A 149 5.71 1.67 13.32
C LEU A 149 5.46 2.28 14.69
N ASN A 150 6.46 2.95 15.27
CA ASN A 150 6.29 3.74 16.48
C ASN A 150 5.66 5.12 16.16
N ALA A 151 5.35 5.91 17.19
CA ALA A 151 4.67 7.19 17.03
C ALA A 151 5.42 8.16 16.09
N ASN A 152 6.75 8.24 16.17
CA ASN A 152 7.54 9.15 15.34
C ASN A 152 7.57 8.69 13.87
N GLN A 153 7.85 7.42 13.63
CA GLN A 153 7.80 6.81 12.30
C GLN A 153 6.41 6.96 11.65
N SER A 154 5.36 6.85 12.46
CA SER A 154 3.97 7.05 12.01
C SER A 154 3.71 8.50 11.58
N LEU A 155 4.25 9.49 12.31
CA LEU A 155 4.16 10.90 11.94
C LEU A 155 4.93 11.21 10.66
N GLU A 156 6.14 10.68 10.48
CA GLU A 156 6.92 10.84 9.24
C GLU A 156 6.11 10.36 8.02
N LEU A 157 5.49 9.18 8.13
CA LEU A 157 4.63 8.64 7.09
C LEU A 157 3.38 9.48 6.85
N ALA A 158 2.78 10.03 7.90
CA ALA A 158 1.60 10.90 7.77
C ALA A 158 1.93 12.18 6.98
N PHE A 159 3.10 12.79 7.22
CA PHE A 159 3.56 13.95 6.45
C PHE A 159 3.82 13.59 4.98
N LEU A 160 4.51 12.48 4.71
CA LEU A 160 4.70 12.00 3.34
C LEU A 160 3.36 11.79 2.62
N LEU A 161 2.40 11.16 3.27
CA LEU A 161 1.07 10.94 2.69
C LEU A 161 0.35 12.26 2.39
N ALA A 162 0.44 13.24 3.28
CA ALA A 162 -0.16 14.56 3.06
C ALA A 162 0.42 15.22 1.80
N GLU A 163 1.73 15.15 1.60
CA GLU A 163 2.40 15.67 0.40
C GLU A 163 1.95 14.94 -0.88
N LEU A 164 1.92 13.60 -0.86
CA LEU A 164 1.50 12.80 -2.00
C LEU A 164 0.03 13.04 -2.38
N LEU A 165 -0.85 13.21 -1.38
CA LEU A 165 -2.27 13.53 -1.59
C LEU A 165 -2.45 14.91 -2.22
N VAL A 166 -1.72 15.91 -1.77
CA VAL A 166 -1.75 17.25 -2.38
C VAL A 166 -1.34 17.17 -3.86
N LEU A 167 -0.25 16.47 -4.17
CA LEU A 167 0.21 16.28 -5.55
C LEU A 167 -0.83 15.54 -6.39
N SER A 168 -1.49 14.52 -5.87
CA SER A 168 -2.52 13.77 -6.59
C SER A 168 -3.76 14.62 -6.88
N LEU A 169 -4.17 15.49 -5.96
CA LEU A 169 -5.32 16.39 -6.13
C LEU A 169 -5.07 17.49 -7.18
N ILE A 170 -3.87 18.03 -7.25
CA ILE A 170 -3.49 19.05 -8.24
C ILE A 170 -3.64 18.51 -9.67
N HIS A 171 -3.24 17.25 -9.89
CA HIS A 171 -3.32 16.63 -11.23
C HIS A 171 -4.74 16.20 -11.65
N ILE A 172 -5.63 15.92 -10.70
CA ILE A 172 -7.05 15.64 -11.00
C ILE A 172 -7.78 16.93 -11.39
N SER A 173 -7.32 18.08 -10.91
CA SER A 173 -7.95 19.39 -11.14
C SER A 173 -7.46 20.15 -12.39
N GLU A 174 -6.37 19.74 -13.02
CA GLU A 174 -5.94 20.32 -14.30
C GLU A 174 -6.68 19.65 -15.47
N PRO A 175 -7.59 20.38 -16.18
CA PRO A 175 -8.16 19.86 -17.41
C PRO A 175 -7.04 19.71 -18.44
N THR A 176 -6.90 18.49 -19.00
CA THR A 176 -6.03 18.25 -20.15
C THR A 176 -6.29 19.31 -21.21
N ARG A 177 -5.34 20.23 -21.44
CA ARG A 177 -5.40 21.14 -22.59
C ARG A 177 -5.47 20.29 -23.85
N PRO A 178 -6.44 20.50 -24.74
CA PRO A 178 -6.42 19.87 -26.05
C PRO A 178 -5.13 20.27 -26.76
N SER A 179 -4.36 19.31 -27.25
CA SER A 179 -3.25 19.56 -28.18
C SER A 179 -3.83 20.25 -29.43
N GLN A 180 -3.35 21.46 -29.70
CA GLN A 180 -3.59 22.16 -30.96
C GLN A 180 -2.88 21.46 -32.11
#